data_7bd39db64f47d67b5ee78969e4179b19
#
_entry.id   7bd39db64f47d67b5ee78969e4179b19
#
_cell.length_a   1.000
_cell.length_b   1.000
_cell.length_c   1.000
_cell.angle_alpha   90.00
_cell.angle_beta   90.00
_cell.angle_gamma   90.00
#
_symmetry.space_group_name_H-M   'P 1'
#
loop_
_entity.id
_entity.type
_entity.pdbx_description
1 polymer ?
#
loop_
_entity_poly.entity_id
_entity_poly.type
_entity_poly.pdbx_seq_one_letter_code
_entity_poly.pdbx_strand_id
1 'polypeptide(L)'
;METITLSFGFSNLQKALDIFLNDFISTYKSLLIRDNKKASGNLINSIKSLGIVYINNKIQASIELASYWKYVEYGRKPGKFPPPDKILNWVNVKPIIPRPLNGIKPTTKQLAFLISRKIARDGIKAGNQFSEALDLVWSRQKDNIENAVSLDLESEISVIKIK
;
A
#
# COMPACT_ATOMS: atom_id res chain seq x y z
N MET A 1 47.73 -14.13 -12.04
CA MET A 1 46.56 -13.29 -12.32
C MET A 1 46.06 -12.74 -11.01
N GLU A 2 46.10 -11.46 -10.83
CA GLU A 2 45.52 -10.81 -9.66
C GLU A 2 44.05 -10.50 -9.97
N THR A 3 43.17 -10.92 -9.06
CA THR A 3 41.73 -10.61 -9.18
C THR A 3 41.43 -9.40 -8.28
N ILE A 4 41.01 -8.30 -8.87
CA ILE A 4 40.53 -7.14 -8.13
C ILE A 4 39.02 -7.33 -7.93
N THR A 5 38.61 -7.47 -6.67
CA THR A 5 37.19 -7.54 -6.32
C THR A 5 36.76 -6.16 -5.81
N LEU A 6 35.82 -5.55 -6.48
CA LEU A 6 35.17 -4.29 -6.05
C LEU A 6 33.90 -4.65 -5.29
N SER A 7 33.76 -4.13 -4.07
CA SER A 7 32.55 -4.24 -3.27
C SER A 7 31.97 -2.84 -3.11
N PHE A 8 30.69 -2.65 -3.42
CA PHE A 8 30.01 -1.37 -3.32
C PHE A 8 29.14 -1.32 -2.06
N GLY A 9 29.31 -0.27 -1.27
CA GLY A 9 28.42 0.05 -0.16
C GLY A 9 27.31 0.99 -0.63
N PHE A 10 26.05 0.71 -0.22
CA PHE A 10 24.88 1.53 -0.59
C PHE A 10 24.23 2.15 0.64
N SER A 11 25.05 2.83 1.48
CA SER A 11 24.57 3.39 2.76
C SER A 11 23.66 4.61 2.58
N ASN A 12 23.94 5.48 1.61
CA ASN A 12 23.13 6.65 1.32
C ASN A 12 21.82 6.24 0.62
N LEU A 13 21.91 5.32 -0.33
CA LEU A 13 20.73 4.75 -0.98
C LEU A 13 19.80 4.06 0.00
N GLN A 14 20.35 3.30 0.96
CA GLN A 14 19.54 2.66 1.99
C GLN A 14 18.75 3.69 2.81
N LYS A 15 19.41 4.78 3.25
CA LYS A 15 18.76 5.88 3.97
C LYS A 15 17.66 6.56 3.14
N ALA A 16 17.95 6.84 1.86
CA ALA A 16 16.99 7.46 0.95
C ALA A 16 15.74 6.57 0.73
N LEU A 17 15.94 5.26 0.62
CA LEU A 17 14.84 4.30 0.49
C LEU A 17 14.05 4.14 1.80
N ASP A 18 14.69 4.25 2.98
CA ASP A 18 13.97 4.27 4.27
C ASP A 18 13.06 5.50 4.36
N ILE A 19 13.54 6.67 3.94
CA ILE A 19 12.74 7.90 3.86
C ILE A 19 11.56 7.71 2.90
N PHE A 20 11.84 7.19 1.71
CA PHE A 20 10.81 6.88 0.70
C PHE A 20 9.73 5.94 1.27
N LEU A 21 10.12 4.87 1.92
CA LEU A 21 9.21 3.85 2.46
C LEU A 21 8.32 4.43 3.56
N ASN A 22 8.88 5.26 4.45
CA ASN A 22 8.12 5.93 5.50
C ASN A 22 7.15 6.98 4.94
N ASP A 23 7.58 7.77 3.95
CA ASP A 23 6.72 8.73 3.25
C ASP A 23 5.60 8.02 2.51
N PHE A 24 5.91 6.89 1.83
CA PHE A 24 4.90 6.06 1.17
C PHE A 24 3.84 5.54 2.15
N ILE A 25 4.26 4.97 3.28
CA ILE A 25 3.33 4.44 4.29
C ILE A 25 2.42 5.56 4.83
N SER A 26 2.98 6.73 5.13
CA SER A 26 2.21 7.86 5.65
C SER A 26 1.23 8.41 4.61
N THR A 27 1.67 8.55 3.37
CA THR A 27 0.86 9.02 2.25
C THR A 27 -0.28 8.04 1.95
N TYR A 28 0.01 6.73 1.86
CA TYR A 28 -0.99 5.72 1.62
C TYR A 28 -2.06 5.67 2.73
N LYS A 29 -1.65 5.74 4.01
CA LYS A 29 -2.60 5.84 5.13
C LYS A 29 -3.49 7.08 5.02
N SER A 30 -2.93 8.22 4.65
CA SER A 30 -3.67 9.48 4.46
C SER A 30 -4.69 9.39 3.33
N LEU A 31 -4.33 8.77 2.19
CA LEU A 31 -5.23 8.57 1.07
C LEU A 31 -6.39 7.62 1.42
N LEU A 32 -6.12 6.55 2.16
CA LEU A 32 -7.16 5.65 2.65
C LEU A 32 -8.17 6.35 3.57
N ILE A 33 -7.71 7.32 4.38
CA ILE A 33 -8.57 8.14 5.25
C ILE A 33 -9.35 9.15 4.41
N ARG A 34 -8.68 9.89 3.52
CA ARG A 34 -9.29 10.88 2.62
C ARG A 34 -10.47 10.28 1.85
N ASP A 35 -10.29 9.09 1.29
CA ASP A 35 -11.29 8.44 0.44
C ASP A 35 -12.27 7.55 1.22
N ASN A 36 -12.33 7.75 2.54
CA ASN A 36 -13.26 7.03 3.43
C ASN A 36 -13.18 5.48 3.27
N LYS A 37 -11.97 4.95 3.01
CA LYS A 37 -11.71 3.49 2.92
C LYS A 37 -11.52 2.85 4.28
N LYS A 38 -11.57 3.63 5.35
CA LYS A 38 -11.52 3.13 6.72
C LYS A 38 -12.88 2.57 7.13
N ALA A 39 -12.95 1.28 7.47
CA ALA A 39 -14.06 0.67 8.18
C ALA A 39 -13.67 0.43 9.65
N SER A 40 -13.04 -0.69 9.97
CA SER A 40 -12.48 -1.00 11.30
C SER A 40 -11.12 -0.33 11.55
N GLY A 41 -10.44 0.13 10.50
CA GLY A 41 -9.06 0.59 10.58
C GLY A 41 -8.03 -0.53 10.42
N ASN A 42 -8.44 -1.79 10.32
CA ASN A 42 -7.52 -2.93 10.26
C ASN A 42 -6.52 -2.83 9.11
N LEU A 43 -6.94 -2.37 7.91
CA LEU A 43 -6.01 -2.16 6.81
C LEU A 43 -4.97 -1.11 7.17
N ILE A 44 -5.38 0.06 7.64
CA ILE A 44 -4.47 1.17 8.00
C ILE A 44 -3.50 0.75 9.09
N ASN A 45 -3.98 0.00 10.10
CA ASN A 45 -3.16 -0.47 11.22
C ASN A 45 -2.22 -1.61 10.83
N SER A 46 -2.55 -2.37 9.78
CA SER A 46 -1.70 -3.46 9.28
C SER A 46 -0.53 -2.99 8.42
N ILE A 47 -0.55 -1.72 7.95
CA ILE A 47 0.52 -1.20 7.11
C ILE A 47 1.76 -0.97 7.96
N LYS A 48 2.79 -1.80 7.74
CA LYS A 48 4.07 -1.74 8.45
C LYS A 48 5.22 -1.85 7.47
N SER A 49 6.30 -1.12 7.75
CA SER A 49 7.59 -1.33 7.10
C SER A 49 8.21 -2.61 7.63
N LEU A 50 8.71 -3.45 6.74
CA LEU A 50 9.60 -4.57 7.07
C LEU A 50 11.07 -4.20 6.83
N GLY A 51 11.32 -2.94 6.48
CA GLY A 51 12.66 -2.41 6.24
C GLY A 51 13.19 -2.69 4.83
N ILE A 52 14.48 -2.44 4.70
CA ILE A 52 15.23 -2.59 3.47
C ILE A 52 16.30 -3.64 3.69
N VAL A 53 16.38 -4.58 2.78
CA VAL A 53 17.36 -5.67 2.81
C VAL A 53 18.10 -5.75 1.49
N TYR A 54 19.37 -6.14 1.55
CA TYR A 54 20.20 -6.41 0.38
C TYR A 54 20.36 -7.92 0.22
N ILE A 55 19.76 -8.48 -0.83
CA ILE A 55 19.79 -9.92 -1.11
C ILE A 55 20.08 -10.14 -2.60
N ASN A 56 21.03 -11.03 -2.92
CA ASN A 56 21.35 -11.43 -4.30
C ASN A 56 21.60 -10.22 -5.23
N ASN A 57 22.41 -9.27 -4.81
CA ASN A 57 22.72 -8.03 -5.53
C ASN A 57 21.50 -7.15 -5.85
N LYS A 58 20.42 -7.29 -5.06
CA LYS A 58 19.23 -6.45 -5.16
C LYS A 58 18.90 -5.82 -3.82
N ILE A 59 18.50 -4.56 -3.87
CA ILE A 59 17.94 -3.86 -2.72
C ILE A 59 16.42 -4.06 -2.77
N GLN A 60 15.84 -4.57 -1.68
CA GLN A 60 14.41 -4.79 -1.52
C GLN A 60 13.87 -3.96 -0.37
N ALA A 61 12.89 -3.09 -0.65
CA ALA A 61 12.04 -2.46 0.34
C ALA A 61 10.76 -3.29 0.49
N SER A 62 10.39 -3.65 1.70
CA SER A 62 9.24 -4.51 1.96
C SER A 62 8.25 -3.86 2.91
N ILE A 63 6.96 -4.03 2.62
CA ILE A 63 5.86 -3.60 3.48
C ILE A 63 4.91 -4.76 3.73
N GLU A 64 4.39 -4.84 4.95
CA GLU A 64 3.33 -5.77 5.32
C GLU A 64 1.97 -5.08 5.19
N LEU A 65 0.99 -5.78 4.64
CA LEU A 65 -0.37 -5.31 4.42
C LEU A 65 -1.38 -6.42 4.70
N ALA A 66 -2.56 -6.09 5.20
CA ALA A 66 -3.67 -7.04 5.29
C ALA A 66 -4.01 -7.62 3.92
N SER A 67 -4.20 -8.95 3.82
CA SER A 67 -4.36 -9.69 2.55
C SER A 67 -5.46 -9.16 1.63
N TYR A 68 -6.46 -8.49 2.18
CA TYR A 68 -7.59 -7.93 1.42
C TYR A 68 -7.31 -6.55 0.80
N TRP A 69 -6.12 -5.96 0.99
CA TRP A 69 -5.74 -4.66 0.41
C TRP A 69 -5.97 -4.60 -1.11
N LYS A 70 -5.78 -5.74 -1.79
CA LYS A 70 -5.98 -5.86 -3.24
C LYS A 70 -7.42 -5.54 -3.68
N TYR A 71 -8.41 -5.86 -2.85
CA TYR A 71 -9.81 -5.51 -3.16
C TYR A 71 -10.09 -4.02 -2.97
N VAL A 72 -9.34 -3.35 -2.10
CA VAL A 72 -9.44 -1.90 -1.93
C VAL A 72 -8.78 -1.20 -3.12
N GLU A 73 -7.63 -1.68 -3.55
CA GLU A 73 -6.85 -1.11 -4.66
C GLU A 73 -7.52 -1.37 -6.03
N TYR A 74 -7.71 -2.63 -6.36
CA TYR A 74 -8.16 -3.03 -7.70
C TYR A 74 -9.67 -3.21 -7.82
N GLY A 75 -10.39 -3.08 -6.71
CA GLY A 75 -11.81 -3.34 -6.69
C GLY A 75 -12.14 -4.83 -6.89
N ARG A 76 -13.35 -5.08 -7.37
CA ARG A 76 -13.84 -6.43 -7.65
C ARG A 76 -14.77 -6.40 -8.87
N LYS A 77 -14.55 -7.31 -9.81
CA LYS A 77 -15.45 -7.50 -10.95
C LYS A 77 -16.82 -8.00 -10.49
N PRO A 78 -17.92 -7.68 -11.23
CA PRO A 78 -19.22 -8.31 -11.05
C PRO A 78 -19.13 -9.84 -11.13
N GLY A 79 -20.11 -10.54 -10.59
CA GLY A 79 -20.23 -11.99 -10.67
C GLY A 79 -20.53 -12.63 -9.31
N LYS A 80 -19.63 -13.48 -8.80
CA LYS A 80 -19.86 -14.31 -7.62
C LYS A 80 -20.30 -13.50 -6.39
N PHE A 81 -21.35 -13.98 -5.73
CA PHE A 81 -21.89 -13.38 -4.50
C PHE A 81 -20.83 -13.38 -3.37
N PRO A 82 -20.55 -12.25 -2.71
CA PRO A 82 -19.63 -12.25 -1.59
C PRO A 82 -20.23 -12.97 -0.38
N PRO A 83 -19.40 -13.57 0.52
CA PRO A 83 -19.89 -14.22 1.73
C PRO A 83 -20.71 -13.24 2.59
N PRO A 84 -22.00 -13.53 2.88
CA PRO A 84 -22.88 -12.60 3.61
C PRO A 84 -22.36 -12.23 4.99
N ASP A 85 -21.71 -13.16 5.71
CA ASP A 85 -21.16 -12.92 7.05
C ASP A 85 -20.04 -11.88 7.04
N LYS A 86 -19.19 -11.88 6.00
CA LYS A 86 -18.13 -10.87 5.84
C LYS A 86 -18.72 -9.48 5.63
N ILE A 87 -19.80 -9.41 4.83
CA ILE A 87 -20.50 -8.12 4.59
C ILE A 87 -21.27 -7.69 5.84
N LEU A 88 -21.90 -8.62 6.57
CA LEU A 88 -22.58 -8.33 7.84
C LEU A 88 -21.61 -7.75 8.87
N ASN A 89 -20.45 -8.39 9.05
CA ASN A 89 -19.40 -7.88 9.94
C ASN A 89 -18.93 -6.48 9.53
N TRP A 90 -18.75 -6.24 8.23
CA TRP A 90 -18.36 -4.93 7.71
C TRP A 90 -19.45 -3.87 7.96
N VAL A 91 -20.73 -4.19 7.76
CA VAL A 91 -21.86 -3.28 8.03
C VAL A 91 -21.96 -2.93 9.52
N ASN A 92 -21.68 -3.89 10.40
CA ASN A 92 -21.68 -3.66 11.86
C ASN A 92 -20.55 -2.73 12.31
N VAL A 93 -19.39 -2.80 11.66
CA VAL A 93 -18.21 -1.97 12.00
C VAL A 93 -18.27 -0.59 11.37
N LYS A 94 -18.73 -0.49 10.13
CA LYS A 94 -18.92 0.79 9.45
C LYS A 94 -20.36 1.25 9.67
N PRO A 95 -20.60 2.33 10.43
CA PRO A 95 -21.96 2.78 10.72
C PRO A 95 -22.65 3.27 9.44
N ILE A 96 -23.28 2.33 8.73
CA ILE A 96 -24.06 2.64 7.53
C ILE A 96 -25.51 2.87 7.98
N ILE A 97 -26.00 4.09 7.78
CA ILE A 97 -27.40 4.41 8.04
C ILE A 97 -28.21 3.99 6.80
N PRO A 98 -29.01 2.91 6.88
CA PRO A 98 -29.81 2.47 5.74
C PRO A 98 -30.91 3.51 5.46
N ARG A 99 -31.10 3.82 4.19
CA ARG A 99 -32.28 4.62 3.76
C ARG A 99 -33.51 3.72 3.84
N PRO A 100 -34.64 4.22 4.36
CA PRO A 100 -35.90 3.49 4.34
C PRO A 100 -36.27 3.10 2.91
N LEU A 101 -36.68 1.84 2.72
CA LEU A 101 -37.29 1.37 1.48
C LEU A 101 -38.80 1.29 1.70
N ASN A 102 -39.58 2.06 0.97
CA ASN A 102 -41.03 2.19 1.18
C ASN A 102 -41.44 2.48 2.64
N GLY A 103 -40.69 3.38 3.31
CA GLY A 103 -40.94 3.74 4.70
C GLY A 103 -40.40 2.77 5.75
N ILE A 104 -39.90 1.60 5.36
CA ILE A 104 -39.40 0.54 6.27
C ILE A 104 -37.86 0.56 6.27
N LYS A 105 -37.25 0.69 7.46
CA LYS A 105 -35.79 0.53 7.61
C LYS A 105 -35.39 -0.95 7.52
N PRO A 106 -34.49 -1.33 6.61
CA PRO A 106 -34.00 -2.70 6.57
C PRO A 106 -33.19 -3.05 7.83
N THR A 107 -33.30 -4.27 8.29
CA THR A 107 -32.42 -4.80 9.34
C THR A 107 -30.98 -4.90 8.84
N THR A 108 -30.01 -5.00 9.74
CA THR A 108 -28.58 -5.15 9.39
C THR A 108 -28.32 -6.36 8.49
N LYS A 109 -29.02 -7.48 8.73
CA LYS A 109 -28.92 -8.67 7.87
C LYS A 109 -29.48 -8.42 6.46
N GLN A 110 -30.64 -7.77 6.36
CA GLN A 110 -31.23 -7.39 5.06
C GLN A 110 -30.33 -6.41 4.32
N LEU A 111 -29.75 -5.42 5.03
CA LEU A 111 -28.80 -4.48 4.45
C LEU A 111 -27.54 -5.20 3.92
N ALA A 112 -26.99 -6.12 4.69
CA ALA A 112 -25.83 -6.92 4.26
C ALA A 112 -26.14 -7.75 3.01
N PHE A 113 -27.34 -8.34 2.92
CA PHE A 113 -27.80 -9.05 1.73
C PHE A 113 -27.94 -8.14 0.51
N LEU A 114 -28.56 -6.96 0.68
CA LEU A 114 -28.73 -5.99 -0.40
C LEU A 114 -27.38 -5.48 -0.94
N ILE A 115 -26.43 -5.22 -0.03
CA ILE A 115 -25.07 -4.83 -0.40
C ILE A 115 -24.37 -5.97 -1.14
N SER A 116 -24.46 -7.21 -0.65
CA SER A 116 -23.89 -8.38 -1.30
C SER A 116 -24.45 -8.59 -2.71
N ARG A 117 -25.77 -8.42 -2.88
CA ARG A 117 -26.42 -8.47 -4.19
C ARG A 117 -25.93 -7.37 -5.13
N LYS A 118 -25.77 -6.15 -4.62
CA LYS A 118 -25.22 -5.03 -5.39
C LYS A 118 -23.78 -5.33 -5.83
N ILE A 119 -22.93 -5.83 -4.93
CA ILE A 119 -21.55 -6.21 -5.24
C ILE A 119 -21.50 -7.31 -6.29
N ALA A 120 -22.38 -8.31 -6.21
CA ALA A 120 -22.46 -9.37 -7.22
C ALA A 120 -22.86 -8.83 -8.60
N ARG A 121 -23.77 -7.85 -8.64
CA ARG A 121 -24.27 -7.26 -9.88
C ARG A 121 -23.30 -6.24 -10.49
N ASP A 122 -22.78 -5.31 -9.68
CA ASP A 122 -22.05 -4.12 -10.14
C ASP A 122 -20.53 -4.22 -9.90
N GLY A 123 -20.09 -5.15 -9.05
CA GLY A 123 -18.70 -5.20 -8.56
C GLY A 123 -18.40 -4.14 -7.50
N ILE A 124 -17.13 -3.90 -7.29
CA ILE A 124 -16.59 -2.82 -6.43
C ILE A 124 -15.62 -2.03 -7.28
N LYS A 125 -15.76 -0.72 -7.31
CA LYS A 125 -14.83 0.18 -8.01
C LYS A 125 -13.43 0.10 -7.40
N ALA A 126 -12.41 0.08 -8.26
CA ALA A 126 -11.02 0.24 -7.85
C ALA A 126 -10.83 1.55 -7.07
N GLY A 127 -9.96 1.48 -6.05
CA GLY A 127 -9.64 2.64 -5.23
C GLY A 127 -8.41 3.38 -5.72
N ASN A 128 -7.38 2.63 -6.16
CA ASN A 128 -6.09 3.12 -6.67
C ASN A 128 -5.27 3.94 -5.66
N GLN A 129 -5.58 3.87 -4.35
CA GLN A 129 -4.87 4.66 -3.34
C GLN A 129 -3.40 4.24 -3.17
N PHE A 130 -3.08 2.95 -3.37
CA PHE A 130 -1.71 2.46 -3.31
C PHE A 130 -0.88 3.01 -4.49
N SER A 131 -1.42 2.90 -5.70
CA SER A 131 -0.78 3.43 -6.91
C SER A 131 -0.62 4.94 -6.84
N GLU A 132 -1.67 5.67 -6.41
CA GLU A 132 -1.62 7.12 -6.21
C GLU A 132 -0.55 7.52 -5.18
N ALA A 133 -0.45 6.80 -4.05
CA ALA A 133 0.58 7.05 -3.04
C ALA A 133 1.99 6.85 -3.61
N LEU A 134 2.19 5.79 -4.41
CA LEU A 134 3.47 5.49 -5.03
C LEU A 134 3.89 6.61 -5.98
N ASP A 135 2.99 7.07 -6.85
CA ASP A 135 3.27 8.14 -7.81
C ASP A 135 3.59 9.47 -7.12
N LEU A 136 2.82 9.82 -6.07
CA LEU A 136 3.03 11.04 -5.30
C LEU A 136 4.38 11.03 -4.56
N VAL A 137 4.74 9.92 -3.95
CA VAL A 137 5.99 9.81 -3.19
C VAL A 137 7.18 9.71 -4.14
N TRP A 138 7.05 8.99 -5.24
CA TRP A 138 8.07 8.92 -6.26
C TRP A 138 8.41 10.31 -6.81
N SER A 139 7.40 11.11 -7.17
CA SER A 139 7.62 12.47 -7.67
C SER A 139 8.32 13.40 -6.68
N ARG A 140 8.18 13.15 -5.36
CA ARG A 140 8.84 13.94 -4.29
C ARG A 140 10.24 13.45 -3.95
N GLN A 141 10.49 12.14 -4.02
CA GLN A 141 11.70 11.50 -3.50
C GLN A 141 12.70 11.06 -4.57
N LYS A 142 12.31 11.11 -5.84
CA LYS A 142 13.12 10.66 -6.96
C LYS A 142 14.53 11.30 -6.94
N ASP A 143 14.61 12.62 -6.86
CA ASP A 143 15.89 13.34 -6.89
C ASP A 143 16.77 12.99 -5.67
N ASN A 144 16.14 12.76 -4.51
CA ASN A 144 16.84 12.34 -3.30
C ASN A 144 17.46 10.93 -3.47
N ILE A 145 16.74 10.02 -4.12
CA ILE A 145 17.24 8.67 -4.41
C ILE A 145 18.36 8.72 -5.44
N GLU A 146 18.21 9.50 -6.51
CA GLU A 146 19.24 9.67 -7.54
C GLU A 146 20.53 10.27 -6.96
N ASN A 147 20.43 11.28 -6.11
CA ASN A 147 21.57 11.88 -5.41
C ASN A 147 22.25 10.89 -4.45
N ALA A 148 21.48 10.08 -3.74
CA ALA A 148 22.02 9.08 -2.83
C ALA A 148 22.84 8.00 -3.58
N VAL A 149 22.37 7.57 -4.76
CA VAL A 149 23.13 6.65 -5.63
C VAL A 149 24.43 7.29 -6.10
N SER A 150 24.39 8.56 -6.52
CA SER A 150 25.60 9.28 -6.97
C SER A 150 26.63 9.38 -5.87
N LEU A 151 26.22 9.72 -4.64
CA LEU A 151 27.10 9.79 -3.48
C LEU A 151 27.74 8.43 -3.13
N ASP A 152 26.98 7.36 -3.17
CA ASP A 152 27.51 6.01 -2.92
C ASP A 152 28.55 5.62 -4.00
N LEU A 153 28.29 5.90 -5.28
CA LEU A 153 29.23 5.65 -6.37
C LEU A 153 30.49 6.51 -6.27
N GLU A 154 30.37 7.80 -5.95
CA GLU A 154 31.52 8.71 -5.76
C GLU A 154 32.42 8.24 -4.62
N SER A 155 31.84 7.80 -3.50
CA SER A 155 32.60 7.29 -2.36
C SER A 155 33.45 6.06 -2.72
N GLU A 156 32.91 5.14 -3.50
CA GLU A 156 33.61 3.92 -3.93
C GLU A 156 34.70 4.22 -4.97
N ILE A 157 34.44 5.13 -5.92
CA ILE A 157 35.42 5.54 -6.93
C ILE A 157 36.63 6.25 -6.27
N SER A 158 36.38 7.05 -5.22
CA SER A 158 37.47 7.75 -4.50
C SER A 158 38.44 6.78 -3.83
N VAL A 159 37.97 5.67 -3.30
CA VAL A 159 38.82 4.61 -2.68
C VAL A 159 39.71 3.93 -3.70
N ILE A 160 39.25 3.78 -4.96
CA ILE A 160 40.07 3.15 -6.02
C ILE A 160 41.23 4.02 -6.47
N LYS A 161 41.10 5.34 -6.40
CA LYS A 161 42.16 6.31 -6.83
C LYS A 161 43.35 6.42 -5.89
N ILE A 162 43.30 5.89 -4.67
CA ILE A 162 44.31 6.06 -3.63
C ILE A 162 45.27 4.85 -3.54
N LYS A 163 45.11 3.85 -4.33
CA LYS A 163 46.05 2.72 -4.45
C LYS A 163 46.77 2.74 -5.80
#